data_3ea8f9635e6cfe9aaffd071e4f8f0fb5
#
_entry.id   3ea8f9635e6cfe9aaffd071e4f8f0fb5
#
_cell.length_a   1.000
_cell.length_b   1.000
_cell.length_c   1.000
_cell.angle_alpha   90.00
_cell.angle_beta   90.00
_cell.angle_gamma   90.00
#
_symmetry.space_group_name_H-M   'P 1'
#
loop_
_entity.id
_entity.type
_entity.pdbx_description
1 polymer ?
#
loop_
_entity_poly.entity_id
_entity_poly.type
_entity_poly.pdbx_seq_one_letter_code
_entity_poly.pdbx_strand_id
1 'polypeptide(L)'
;VNANVAVNDHFSFGGMLAHVGTANVRMGNGKKNNDFDNVYGFNAKYNVGKLDVHGEWVKASGLSDSDIWNVGAKWGNYKIDKKNSWAVGLDYYDQAKNAPIFKTQKYESNDLQKTTRFEGYKAWELGASYAPEKNIGINAYYGFNAKTQEGNRVNDYYRADLNFKF
;
A
#
# COMPACT_ATOMS: atom_id res chain seq x y z
N VAL A 1 -11.37 -8.17 -12.90
CA VAL A 1 -10.50 -7.92 -14.08
C VAL A 1 -9.43 -6.93 -13.64
N ASN A 2 -8.19 -7.20 -14.00
CA ASN A 2 -7.07 -6.29 -13.81
C ASN A 2 -6.33 -6.19 -15.15
N ALA A 3 -6.02 -4.98 -15.59
CA ALA A 3 -5.29 -4.72 -16.82
C ALA A 3 -4.16 -3.72 -16.53
N ASN A 4 -2.97 -4.04 -16.98
CA ASN A 4 -1.81 -3.15 -16.92
C ASN A 4 -1.25 -2.97 -18.34
N VAL A 5 -0.91 -1.75 -18.67
CA VAL A 5 -0.33 -1.35 -19.97
C VAL A 5 1.02 -0.72 -19.72
N ALA A 6 2.06 -1.28 -20.31
CA ALA A 6 3.36 -0.62 -20.43
C ALA A 6 3.31 0.30 -21.65
N VAL A 7 3.44 1.60 -21.42
CA VAL A 7 3.46 2.61 -22.51
C VAL A 7 4.85 2.64 -23.16
N ASN A 8 5.88 2.49 -22.33
CA ASN A 8 7.28 2.38 -22.75
C ASN A 8 8.09 1.72 -21.59
N ASP A 9 9.40 1.68 -21.73
CA ASP A 9 10.31 1.04 -20.74
C ASP A 9 10.29 1.75 -19.37
N HIS A 10 9.74 2.94 -19.28
CA HIS A 10 9.75 3.75 -18.06
C HIS A 10 8.37 3.92 -17.45
N PHE A 11 7.32 3.95 -18.24
CA PHE A 11 5.98 4.29 -17.78
C PHE A 11 4.97 3.17 -18.02
N SER A 12 4.25 2.81 -16.97
CA SER A 12 3.10 1.91 -17.03
C SER A 12 1.93 2.47 -16.24
N PHE A 13 0.74 2.11 -16.65
CA PHE A 13 -0.48 2.37 -15.90
C PHE A 13 -1.41 1.16 -15.96
N GLY A 14 -2.34 1.10 -15.03
CA GLY A 14 -3.30 0.03 -14.97
C GLY A 14 -4.60 0.42 -14.33
N GLY A 15 -5.59 -0.43 -14.54
CA GLY A 15 -6.88 -0.31 -13.89
C GLY A 15 -7.39 -1.67 -13.43
N MET A 16 -8.18 -1.66 -12.39
CA MET A 16 -8.87 -2.84 -11.90
C MET A 16 -10.36 -2.61 -11.76
N LEU A 17 -11.12 -3.67 -12.01
CA LEU A 17 -12.53 -3.77 -11.70
C LEU A 17 -12.76 -5.13 -11.05
N ALA A 18 -13.30 -5.15 -9.83
CA ALA A 18 -13.67 -6.35 -9.13
C ALA A 18 -15.16 -6.29 -8.76
N HIS A 19 -15.90 -7.34 -9.12
CA HIS A 19 -17.23 -7.56 -8.60
C HIS A 19 -17.12 -8.40 -7.33
N VAL A 20 -17.66 -7.93 -6.23
CA VAL A 20 -17.45 -8.54 -4.91
C VAL A 20 -18.68 -9.42 -4.53
N GLY A 21 -19.82 -9.18 -5.17
CA GLY A 21 -21.06 -9.90 -4.90
C GLY A 21 -21.45 -9.81 -3.43
N THR A 22 -21.94 -10.91 -2.87
CA THR A 22 -22.37 -11.02 -1.47
C THR A 22 -21.20 -11.26 -0.49
N ALA A 23 -19.95 -11.10 -0.91
CA ALA A 23 -18.80 -11.35 -0.06
C ALA A 23 -18.71 -10.31 1.06
N ASN A 24 -18.48 -10.82 2.27
CA ASN A 24 -18.21 -9.98 3.44
C ASN A 24 -16.84 -9.31 3.32
N VAL A 25 -16.77 -8.11 2.76
CA VAL A 25 -15.54 -7.33 2.67
C VAL A 25 -15.35 -6.52 3.95
N ARG A 26 -14.15 -6.56 4.49
CA ARG A 26 -13.78 -5.75 5.64
C ARG A 26 -13.55 -4.31 5.20
N MET A 27 -14.19 -3.38 5.87
CA MET A 27 -14.05 -1.94 5.63
C MET A 27 -12.92 -1.34 6.47
N GLY A 28 -12.50 -0.13 6.15
CA GLY A 28 -11.51 0.62 6.91
C GLY A 28 -11.88 0.85 8.37
N ASN A 29 -13.17 0.86 8.68
CA ASN A 29 -13.71 0.93 10.05
C ASN A 29 -13.76 -0.43 10.77
N GLY A 30 -13.22 -1.51 10.18
CA GLY A 30 -13.22 -2.86 10.73
C GLY A 30 -14.54 -3.62 10.64
N LYS A 31 -15.61 -2.98 10.22
CA LYS A 31 -16.92 -3.63 10.01
C LYS A 31 -16.94 -4.38 8.70
N LYS A 32 -17.78 -5.40 8.61
CA LYS A 32 -18.12 -6.04 7.35
C LYS A 32 -19.25 -5.26 6.70
N ASN A 33 -19.13 -4.98 5.42
CA ASN A 33 -20.18 -4.31 4.66
C ASN A 33 -20.42 -5.07 3.35
N ASN A 34 -21.68 -5.28 3.04
CA ASN A 34 -22.14 -5.92 1.82
C ASN A 34 -22.90 -4.91 0.92
N ASP A 35 -22.85 -3.62 1.23
CA ASP A 35 -23.66 -2.59 0.58
C ASP A 35 -23.02 -2.08 -0.73
N PHE A 36 -21.99 -2.74 -1.21
CA PHE A 36 -21.37 -2.42 -2.49
C PHE A 36 -21.08 -3.66 -3.32
N ASP A 37 -21.26 -3.54 -4.63
CA ASP A 37 -21.10 -4.63 -5.57
C ASP A 37 -19.75 -4.61 -6.30
N ASN A 38 -19.19 -3.43 -6.51
CA ASN A 38 -18.01 -3.26 -7.33
C ASN A 38 -16.94 -2.45 -6.61
N VAL A 39 -15.69 -2.81 -6.90
CA VAL A 39 -14.51 -2.02 -6.55
C VAL A 39 -13.75 -1.76 -7.83
N TYR A 40 -13.35 -0.51 -8.00
CA TYR A 40 -12.55 -0.08 -9.15
C TYR A 40 -11.35 0.72 -8.67
N GLY A 41 -10.30 0.66 -9.44
CA GLY A 41 -9.06 1.34 -9.10
C GLY A 41 -8.22 1.64 -10.33
N PHE A 42 -7.26 2.51 -10.10
CA PHE A 42 -6.28 2.95 -11.07
C PHE A 42 -4.89 3.00 -10.43
N ASN A 43 -3.87 2.60 -11.18
CA ASN A 43 -2.48 2.75 -10.75
C ASN A 43 -1.62 3.30 -11.88
N ALA A 44 -0.52 3.96 -11.51
CA ALA A 44 0.49 4.40 -12.44
C ALA A 44 1.87 4.24 -11.81
N LYS A 45 2.87 3.95 -12.66
CA LYS A 45 4.24 3.74 -12.25
C LYS A 45 5.20 4.31 -13.27
N TYR A 46 6.21 5.02 -12.79
CA TYR A 46 7.30 5.55 -13.58
C TYR A 46 8.64 5.07 -13.02
N ASN A 47 9.46 4.47 -13.88
CA ASN A 47 10.78 3.96 -13.50
C ASN A 47 11.87 4.60 -14.35
N VAL A 48 12.90 5.13 -13.72
CA VAL A 48 14.10 5.60 -14.42
C VAL A 48 15.35 5.28 -13.61
N GLY A 49 16.21 4.44 -14.18
CA GLY A 49 17.41 3.98 -13.49
C GLY A 49 17.08 3.25 -12.17
N LYS A 50 17.39 3.87 -11.05
CA LYS A 50 17.09 3.34 -9.70
C LYS A 50 15.86 3.97 -9.06
N LEU A 51 15.27 4.98 -9.69
CA LEU A 51 14.08 5.67 -9.19
C LEU A 51 12.82 4.97 -9.68
N ASP A 52 11.92 4.71 -8.75
CA ASP A 52 10.56 4.23 -8.98
C ASP A 52 9.61 5.24 -8.33
N VAL A 53 8.70 5.80 -9.10
CA VAL A 53 7.61 6.65 -8.60
C VAL A 53 6.31 5.94 -8.92
N HIS A 54 5.42 5.84 -7.95
CA HIS A 54 4.17 5.12 -8.13
C HIS A 54 3.01 5.81 -7.42
N GLY A 55 1.82 5.50 -7.88
CA GLY A 55 0.59 5.91 -7.23
C GLY A 55 -0.53 4.93 -7.54
N GLU A 56 -1.46 4.81 -6.62
CA GLU A 56 -2.63 3.96 -6.72
C GLU A 56 -3.83 4.64 -6.08
N TRP A 57 -4.98 4.42 -6.67
CA TRP A 57 -6.28 4.86 -6.14
C TRP A 57 -7.31 3.75 -6.34
N VAL A 58 -8.10 3.49 -5.29
CA VAL A 58 -9.14 2.46 -5.28
C VAL A 58 -10.39 3.01 -4.62
N LYS A 59 -11.56 2.63 -5.12
CA LYS A 59 -12.86 3.03 -4.58
C LYS A 59 -13.88 1.90 -4.65
N ALA A 60 -14.74 1.80 -3.63
CA ALA A 60 -15.93 0.98 -3.67
C ALA A 60 -17.13 1.77 -4.22
N SER A 61 -17.90 1.16 -5.14
CA SER A 61 -19.12 1.76 -5.66
C SER A 61 -20.23 1.76 -4.61
N GLY A 62 -21.05 2.79 -4.62
CA GLY A 62 -22.23 2.86 -3.73
C GLY A 62 -21.94 3.27 -2.28
N LEU A 63 -20.67 3.49 -1.91
CA LEU A 63 -20.29 3.94 -0.57
C LEU A 63 -19.68 5.34 -0.58
N SER A 64 -20.10 6.17 0.36
CA SER A 64 -19.40 7.41 0.68
C SER A 64 -18.09 7.10 1.43
N ASP A 65 -17.09 7.97 1.34
CA ASP A 65 -15.82 7.87 2.07
C ASP A 65 -15.17 6.48 1.94
N SER A 66 -15.12 5.97 0.70
CA SER A 66 -14.61 4.63 0.39
C SER A 66 -13.30 4.62 -0.41
N ASP A 67 -12.66 5.77 -0.52
CA ASP A 67 -11.45 5.91 -1.31
C ASP A 67 -10.22 5.44 -0.53
N ILE A 68 -9.31 4.79 -1.25
CA ILE A 68 -7.92 4.58 -0.80
C ILE A 68 -7.03 5.11 -1.89
N TRP A 69 -6.03 5.87 -1.53
CA TRP A 69 -4.96 6.20 -2.45
C TRP A 69 -3.61 6.24 -1.75
N ASN A 70 -2.59 5.94 -2.50
CA ASN A 70 -1.21 6.12 -2.09
C ASN A 70 -0.40 6.75 -3.20
N VAL A 71 0.66 7.43 -2.82
CA VAL A 71 1.69 7.91 -3.72
C VAL A 71 3.04 7.75 -3.04
N GLY A 72 4.03 7.31 -3.79
CA GLY A 72 5.34 7.08 -3.21
C GLY A 72 6.46 7.12 -4.24
N ALA A 73 7.67 7.16 -3.70
CA ALA A 73 8.89 7.03 -4.48
C ALA A 73 9.87 6.10 -3.77
N LYS A 74 10.57 5.30 -4.56
CA LYS A 74 11.60 4.38 -4.07
C LYS A 74 12.88 4.59 -4.86
N TRP A 75 14.00 4.64 -4.15
CA TRP A 75 15.33 4.71 -4.73
C TRP A 75 16.14 3.46 -4.37
N GLY A 76 16.76 2.83 -5.35
CA GLY A 76 17.59 1.65 -5.19
C GLY A 76 17.11 0.48 -6.02
N ASN A 77 17.79 -0.65 -5.89
CA ASN A 77 17.49 -1.87 -6.66
C ASN A 77 17.59 -3.12 -5.79
N TYR A 78 17.02 -3.06 -4.61
CA TYR A 78 17.00 -4.21 -3.70
C TYR A 78 16.49 -5.48 -4.38
N LYS A 79 17.28 -6.55 -4.24
CA LYS A 79 16.94 -7.92 -4.62
C LYS A 79 17.50 -8.86 -3.56
N ILE A 80 16.66 -9.70 -2.97
CA ILE A 80 17.07 -10.61 -1.89
C ILE A 80 18.15 -11.60 -2.33
N ASP A 81 18.20 -11.96 -3.61
CA ASP A 81 19.20 -12.86 -4.22
C ASP A 81 20.51 -12.15 -4.60
N LYS A 82 20.60 -10.84 -4.41
CA LYS A 82 21.78 -10.03 -4.73
C LYS A 82 22.38 -9.40 -3.47
N LYS A 83 23.49 -9.96 -3.01
CA LYS A 83 24.26 -9.40 -1.89
C LYS A 83 24.54 -7.91 -2.05
N ASN A 84 24.48 -7.16 -0.97
CA ASN A 84 24.70 -5.70 -0.88
C ASN A 84 23.72 -4.85 -1.72
N SER A 85 22.62 -5.43 -2.19
CA SER A 85 21.55 -4.65 -2.81
C SER A 85 20.67 -3.98 -1.76
N TRP A 86 20.20 -2.79 -2.07
CA TRP A 86 19.39 -2.00 -1.16
C TRP A 86 18.36 -1.12 -1.89
N ALA A 87 17.37 -0.70 -1.16
CA ALA A 87 16.44 0.35 -1.58
C ALA A 87 15.90 1.09 -0.36
N VAL A 88 15.54 2.36 -0.56
CA VAL A 88 14.78 3.16 0.40
C VAL A 88 13.58 3.76 -0.33
N GLY A 89 12.48 3.94 0.38
CA GLY A 89 11.25 4.50 -0.20
C GLY A 89 10.49 5.32 0.81
N LEU A 90 9.71 6.26 0.31
CA LEU A 90 8.79 7.07 1.09
C LEU A 90 7.43 7.02 0.41
N ASP A 91 6.42 6.60 1.14
CA ASP A 91 5.04 6.49 0.69
C ASP A 91 4.13 7.36 1.57
N TYR A 92 3.11 7.95 0.96
CA TYR A 92 2.00 8.57 1.65
C TYR A 92 0.73 7.78 1.38
N TYR A 93 -0.02 7.51 2.42
CA TYR A 93 -1.28 6.78 2.39
C TYR A 93 -2.42 7.64 2.88
N ASP A 94 -3.56 7.57 2.18
CA ASP A 94 -4.85 8.12 2.62
C ASP A 94 -5.91 7.04 2.41
N GLN A 95 -6.46 6.55 3.50
CA GLN A 95 -7.49 5.54 3.50
C GLN A 95 -8.73 6.08 4.19
N ALA A 96 -9.80 6.21 3.45
CA ALA A 96 -11.09 6.63 3.99
C ALA A 96 -11.68 5.58 4.95
N LYS A 97 -12.62 6.01 5.78
CA LYS A 97 -13.23 5.19 6.84
C LYS A 97 -13.96 3.95 6.30
N ASN A 98 -14.65 4.11 5.19
CA ASN A 98 -15.43 3.02 4.55
C ASN A 98 -14.69 2.36 3.39
N ALA A 99 -13.38 2.59 3.27
CA ALA A 99 -12.59 2.00 2.22
C ALA A 99 -12.51 0.47 2.34
N PRO A 100 -12.68 -0.27 1.24
CA PRO A 100 -12.56 -1.73 1.25
C PRO A 100 -11.11 -2.14 1.48
N ILE A 101 -10.90 -3.12 2.35
CA ILE A 101 -9.58 -3.67 2.63
C ILE A 101 -9.43 -4.97 1.86
N PHE A 102 -8.53 -4.97 0.90
CA PHE A 102 -8.14 -6.18 0.20
C PHE A 102 -6.84 -6.74 0.77
N LYS A 103 -6.73 -8.06 0.83
CA LYS A 103 -5.51 -8.75 1.25
C LYS A 103 -4.29 -8.48 0.34
N THR A 104 -4.52 -7.87 -0.81
CA THR A 104 -3.48 -7.51 -1.77
C THR A 104 -2.75 -6.22 -1.43
N GLN A 105 -3.27 -5.43 -0.49
CA GLN A 105 -2.57 -4.26 -0.01
C GLN A 105 -1.38 -4.67 0.83
N LYS A 106 -0.31 -3.90 0.73
CA LYS A 106 0.93 -4.14 1.48
C LYS A 106 0.64 -4.28 2.98
N TYR A 107 1.47 -5.02 3.66
CA TYR A 107 1.39 -5.33 5.09
C TYR A 107 1.18 -4.11 5.98
N GLU A 108 1.79 -3.04 5.60
CA GLU A 108 1.90 -1.78 6.32
C GLU A 108 0.53 -1.16 6.56
N SER A 109 -0.34 -1.20 5.56
CA SER A 109 -1.69 -0.66 5.68
C SER A 109 -2.53 -1.37 6.77
N ASN A 110 -2.34 -2.68 6.94
CA ASN A 110 -3.04 -3.43 7.97
C ASN A 110 -2.59 -3.07 9.39
N ASP A 111 -1.32 -2.80 9.57
CA ASP A 111 -0.77 -2.46 10.88
C ASP A 111 -1.16 -1.03 11.28
N LEU A 112 -1.10 -0.09 10.34
CA LEU A 112 -1.62 1.26 10.53
C LEU A 112 -3.13 1.27 10.81
N GLN A 113 -3.92 0.44 10.13
CA GLN A 113 -5.33 0.30 10.40
C GLN A 113 -5.66 -0.15 11.82
N LYS A 114 -4.93 -1.13 12.35
CA LYS A 114 -5.10 -1.58 13.73
C LYS A 114 -4.78 -0.44 14.72
N THR A 115 -3.72 0.31 14.43
CA THR A 115 -3.30 1.44 15.23
C THR A 115 -4.33 2.57 15.21
N THR A 116 -4.99 2.80 14.08
CA THR A 116 -6.05 3.80 13.91
C THR A 116 -7.44 3.30 14.30
N ARG A 117 -7.55 2.07 14.85
CA ARG A 117 -8.81 1.43 15.24
C ARG A 117 -9.83 1.34 14.10
N PHE A 118 -9.34 1.20 12.87
CA PHE A 118 -10.16 1.10 11.65
C PHE A 118 -11.03 2.34 11.34
N GLU A 119 -10.63 3.52 11.81
CA GLU A 119 -11.35 4.78 11.51
C GLU A 119 -10.90 5.43 10.20
N GLY A 120 -10.13 4.70 9.40
CA GLY A 120 -9.38 5.24 8.28
C GLY A 120 -8.17 6.04 8.77
N TYR A 121 -7.22 6.34 7.90
CA TYR A 121 -6.01 7.04 8.31
C TYR A 121 -5.32 7.76 7.15
N LYS A 122 -4.47 8.71 7.54
CA LYS A 122 -3.47 9.35 6.70
C LYS A 122 -2.12 9.18 7.36
N ALA A 123 -1.11 8.75 6.63
CA ALA A 123 0.21 8.52 7.20
C ALA A 123 1.31 8.58 6.13
N TRP A 124 2.50 8.91 6.58
CA TRP A 124 3.74 8.68 5.83
C TRP A 124 4.39 7.37 6.29
N GLU A 125 5.03 6.67 5.36
CA GLU A 125 5.82 5.49 5.67
C GLU A 125 7.19 5.58 4.97
N LEU A 126 8.24 5.50 5.76
CA LEU A 126 9.61 5.32 5.29
C LEU A 126 9.94 3.84 5.31
N GLY A 127 10.31 3.27 4.17
CA GLY A 127 10.73 1.89 4.03
C GLY A 127 12.20 1.78 3.63
N ALA A 128 12.92 0.82 4.20
CA ALA A 128 14.28 0.48 3.79
C ALA A 128 14.42 -1.03 3.64
N SER A 129 15.13 -1.47 2.61
CA SER A 129 15.43 -2.88 2.36
C SER A 129 16.91 -3.05 2.06
N TYR A 130 17.51 -4.11 2.63
CA TYR A 130 18.90 -4.44 2.44
C TYR A 130 19.11 -5.96 2.38
N ALA A 131 19.95 -6.44 1.47
CA ALA A 131 20.38 -7.83 1.38
C ALA A 131 21.85 -7.95 1.83
N PRO A 132 22.13 -8.25 3.12
CA PRO A 132 23.50 -8.41 3.61
C PRO A 132 24.21 -9.59 2.97
N GLU A 133 23.47 -10.65 2.64
CA GLU A 133 23.95 -11.83 1.93
C GLU A 133 22.92 -12.25 0.89
N LYS A 134 23.36 -13.13 -0.05
CA LYS A 134 22.45 -13.76 -1.00
C LYS A 134 21.36 -14.53 -0.24
N ASN A 135 20.11 -14.30 -0.62
CA ASN A 135 18.93 -14.92 -0.05
C ASN A 135 18.63 -14.55 1.42
N ILE A 136 19.28 -13.53 1.95
CA ILE A 136 18.97 -12.95 3.26
C ILE A 136 18.59 -11.49 3.04
N GLY A 137 17.43 -11.10 3.52
CA GLY A 137 16.91 -9.74 3.38
C GLY A 137 16.43 -9.16 4.70
N ILE A 138 16.75 -7.90 4.94
CA ILE A 138 16.26 -7.11 6.08
C ILE A 138 15.36 -6.02 5.50
N ASN A 139 14.13 -5.90 6.00
CA ASN A 139 13.25 -4.79 5.70
C ASN A 139 12.93 -4.05 7.00
N ALA A 140 12.93 -2.74 6.95
CA ALA A 140 12.54 -1.88 8.06
C ALA A 140 11.52 -0.86 7.57
N TYR A 141 10.52 -0.57 8.40
CA TYR A 141 9.44 0.37 8.11
C TYR A 141 9.23 1.30 9.30
N TYR A 142 8.99 2.56 9.01
CA TYR A 142 8.65 3.58 9.98
C TYR A 142 7.47 4.40 9.48
N GLY A 143 6.31 4.16 10.08
CA GLY A 143 5.10 4.94 9.84
C GLY A 143 5.04 6.12 10.79
N PHE A 144 4.88 7.32 10.27
CA PHE A 144 4.93 8.55 11.05
C PHE A 144 3.89 9.56 10.60
N ASN A 145 3.65 10.55 11.47
CA ASN A 145 2.65 11.59 11.27
C ASN A 145 1.26 11.02 10.94
N ALA A 146 0.97 9.85 11.53
CA ALA A 146 -0.30 9.17 11.30
C ALA A 146 -1.44 9.91 12.02
N LYS A 147 -2.57 10.05 11.32
CA LYS A 147 -3.80 10.67 11.81
C LYS A 147 -5.00 9.86 11.34
N THR A 148 -6.05 9.82 12.15
CA THR A 148 -7.36 9.36 11.69
C THR A 148 -7.93 10.31 10.65
N GLN A 149 -8.99 9.90 9.94
CA GLN A 149 -9.70 10.81 9.02
C GLN A 149 -10.29 12.04 9.74
N GLU A 150 -10.58 11.94 11.03
CA GLU A 150 -11.04 13.03 11.88
C GLU A 150 -9.89 13.96 12.35
N GLY A 151 -8.64 13.66 12.00
CA GLY A 151 -7.47 14.46 12.33
C GLY A 151 -6.81 14.11 13.67
N ASN A 152 -7.32 13.13 14.41
CA ASN A 152 -6.73 12.68 15.66
C ASN A 152 -5.37 12.04 15.41
N ARG A 153 -4.35 12.45 16.17
CA ARG A 153 -3.01 11.89 16.06
C ARG A 153 -2.99 10.44 16.53
N VAL A 154 -2.25 9.62 15.81
CA VAL A 154 -1.98 8.22 16.10
C VAL A 154 -0.49 8.05 16.38
N ASN A 155 -0.12 7.09 17.19
CA ASN A 155 1.29 6.78 17.49
C ASN A 155 2.03 6.34 16.24
N ASP A 156 3.30 6.68 16.20
CA ASP A 156 4.21 6.21 15.17
C ASP A 156 4.36 4.68 15.24
N TYR A 157 4.64 4.10 14.09
CA TYR A 157 4.71 2.66 13.91
C TYR A 157 6.11 2.25 13.45
N TYR A 158 6.65 1.19 14.01
CA TYR A 158 7.94 0.60 13.65
C TYR A 158 7.80 -0.88 13.39
N ARG A 159 8.45 -1.35 12.34
CA ARG A 159 8.52 -2.77 12.02
C ARG A 159 9.87 -3.12 11.41
N ALA A 160 10.40 -4.30 11.73
CA ALA A 160 11.53 -4.89 11.06
C ALA A 160 11.25 -6.37 10.74
N ASP A 161 11.58 -6.79 9.54
CA ASP A 161 11.41 -8.16 9.07
C ASP A 161 12.75 -8.72 8.61
N LEU A 162 13.03 -9.97 8.97
CA LEU A 162 14.14 -10.76 8.45
C LEU A 162 13.58 -11.84 7.51
N ASN A 163 14.04 -11.85 6.28
CA ASN A 163 13.53 -12.72 5.24
C ASN A 163 14.63 -13.68 4.75
N PHE A 164 14.26 -14.93 4.57
CA PHE A 164 15.11 -15.96 3.98
C PHE A 164 14.44 -16.53 2.72
N LYS A 165 15.22 -16.72 1.68
CA LYS A 165 14.79 -17.39 0.44
C LYS A 165 15.57 -18.69 0.30
N PHE A 166 14.85 -19.79 0.24
CA PHE A 166 15.39 -21.14 0.03
C PHE A 166 15.23 -21.56 -1.44
#